data_388c3be837cfa0c44c54908c061f3809
#
_entry.id   388c3be837cfa0c44c54908c061f3809
#
_cell.length_a   1.000
_cell.length_b   1.000
_cell.length_c   1.000
_cell.angle_alpha   90.00
_cell.angle_beta   90.00
_cell.angle_gamma   90.00
#
_symmetry.space_group_name_H-M   'P 1'
#
loop_
_entity.id
_entity.type
_entity.pdbx_description
1 polymer ?
#
loop_
_entity_poly.entity_id
_entity_poly.type
_entity_poly.pdbx_seq_one_letter_code
_entity_poly.pdbx_strand_id
1 'polypeptide(L)'
;MSLGVDGVAVLADLHWLLKESEMRCLVDAEQWVSEMLFYANEDWHSFYAKHNSAQPETAEMDSTTIEPHLAKVAAFGRALIKKREFYRAAYFLKQIKDESSYDRFMYYWARYLAYECNRLETEADSINRMEYDDSELKELHNELCLLGSDHPEYFDTFLLYILAKVRCSLKLKVGAKEAFLESVSLNRAMWPSWEELIMLVDSVDEAETEAYSADGHWMYQFFRAAVLSRFQLHKNALEQYEKLSECGFPNMPYIMNQAAASLNNMQEHDMALEFFKKVRKFDPYRVEQMHLFSDSLYVRGSRSDLADLAHTFFKTHKFCWETCCIIANYYSLRGEHEKAVVFLQRSLKLNPNNAAAWTLIGHEFMEQKNNPAACLAYRKAIEVDSHDYRGWYGLGQLYDILKMPSYSLYYYQQAHKCKPDDSRMLVALGEVYIRLNQIPDAQKCFLKAYKVGDVEGTALMLLGKLYAKCNDSDQAALIYEKYLDVYGEEFMDDLNNVATCCSFLAKYYLKKGDLDTATPFAQRCLEYDTTKEEGRNTLRQISQLHHRHSVLPETLVASSNATSIITMHPGNVLPPGNSTPLHSFRTPMIEEGEAEMVISSDASDVSDESFLNASY
;
A
#
# COMPACT_ATOMS: atom_id res chain seq x y z
N MET A 1 8.97 1.04 27.36
CA MET A 1 8.02 0.54 28.38
C MET A 1 7.51 -0.78 27.84
N SER A 2 7.78 -1.89 28.52
CA SER A 2 7.27 -3.20 28.14
C SER A 2 5.74 -3.12 28.16
N LEU A 3 5.09 -3.40 27.02
CA LEU A 3 3.69 -3.77 27.01
C LEU A 3 3.58 -4.93 28.01
N GLY A 4 2.89 -4.76 29.12
CA GLY A 4 2.82 -5.77 30.20
C GLY A 4 2.03 -7.02 29.75
N VAL A 5 2.53 -7.67 28.69
CA VAL A 5 1.92 -8.86 28.09
C VAL A 5 2.38 -10.08 28.88
N ASP A 6 1.43 -10.77 29.47
CA ASP A 6 1.70 -12.05 30.16
C ASP A 6 1.95 -13.15 29.10
N GLY A 7 3.20 -13.56 28.95
CA GLY A 7 3.59 -14.57 27.97
C GLY A 7 2.90 -15.94 28.17
N VAL A 8 2.50 -16.27 29.40
CA VAL A 8 1.75 -17.50 29.69
C VAL A 8 0.34 -17.42 29.13
N ALA A 9 -0.32 -16.26 29.30
CA ALA A 9 -1.66 -16.03 28.75
C ALA A 9 -1.64 -16.06 27.21
N VAL A 10 -0.64 -15.41 26.59
CA VAL A 10 -0.47 -15.43 25.13
C VAL A 10 -0.31 -16.86 24.59
N LEU A 11 0.54 -17.67 25.22
CA LEU A 11 0.69 -19.06 24.79
C LEU A 11 -0.57 -19.89 25.02
N ALA A 12 -1.31 -19.66 26.10
CA ALA A 12 -2.60 -20.32 26.35
C ALA A 12 -3.61 -20.01 25.22
N ASP A 13 -3.75 -18.74 24.86
CA ASP A 13 -4.61 -18.31 23.76
C ASP A 13 -4.19 -18.91 22.40
N LEU A 14 -2.89 -18.93 22.10
CA LEU A 14 -2.37 -19.49 20.88
C LEU A 14 -2.59 -21.01 20.82
N HIS A 15 -2.34 -21.74 21.90
CA HIS A 15 -2.61 -23.19 21.94
C HIS A 15 -4.11 -23.49 21.83
N TRP A 16 -4.97 -22.68 22.45
CA TRP A 16 -6.40 -22.81 22.29
C TRP A 16 -6.79 -22.59 20.81
N LEU A 17 -6.36 -21.49 20.20
CA LEU A 17 -6.70 -21.17 18.80
C LEU A 17 -6.16 -22.22 17.83
N LEU A 18 -4.95 -22.78 18.06
CA LEU A 18 -4.40 -23.86 17.26
C LEU A 18 -5.31 -25.08 17.26
N LYS A 19 -5.68 -25.56 18.46
CA LYS A 19 -6.55 -26.73 18.62
C LYS A 19 -7.92 -26.51 17.94
N GLU A 20 -8.53 -25.37 18.18
CA GLU A 20 -9.83 -25.03 17.61
C GLU A 20 -9.80 -24.89 16.08
N SER A 21 -8.73 -24.27 15.54
CA SER A 21 -8.54 -24.11 14.09
C SER A 21 -8.32 -25.46 13.39
N GLU A 22 -7.51 -26.35 13.99
CA GLU A 22 -7.27 -27.69 13.46
C GLU A 22 -8.57 -28.52 13.41
N MET A 23 -9.35 -28.48 14.49
CA MET A 23 -10.62 -29.21 14.60
C MET A 23 -11.66 -28.72 13.59
N ARG A 24 -11.64 -27.43 13.24
CA ARG A 24 -12.58 -26.77 12.32
C ARG A 24 -12.04 -26.62 10.89
N CYS A 25 -10.83 -27.11 10.60
CA CYS A 25 -10.18 -26.99 9.29
C CYS A 25 -10.02 -25.54 8.81
N LEU A 26 -9.70 -24.62 9.70
CA LEU A 26 -9.33 -23.23 9.38
C LEU A 26 -7.83 -23.17 9.07
N VAL A 27 -7.46 -23.52 7.83
CA VAL A 27 -6.06 -23.75 7.44
C VAL A 27 -5.20 -22.50 7.59
N ASP A 28 -5.71 -21.33 7.21
CA ASP A 28 -4.97 -20.06 7.28
C ASP A 28 -4.70 -19.65 8.73
N ALA A 29 -5.71 -19.79 9.61
CA ALA A 29 -5.54 -19.55 11.04
C ALA A 29 -4.59 -20.57 11.70
N GLU A 30 -4.68 -21.85 11.33
CA GLU A 30 -3.78 -22.92 11.79
C GLU A 30 -2.33 -22.59 11.42
N GLN A 31 -2.07 -22.15 10.20
CA GLN A 31 -0.74 -21.75 9.73
C GLN A 31 -0.22 -20.56 10.52
N TRP A 32 -0.99 -19.49 10.63
CA TRP A 32 -0.60 -18.25 11.33
C TRP A 32 -0.27 -18.52 12.80
N VAL A 33 -1.15 -19.24 13.50
CA VAL A 33 -0.94 -19.58 14.93
C VAL A 33 0.27 -20.48 15.13
N SER A 34 0.45 -21.47 14.25
CA SER A 34 1.61 -22.38 14.32
C SER A 34 2.92 -21.61 14.13
N GLU A 35 2.95 -20.64 13.21
CA GLU A 35 4.09 -19.75 13.00
C GLU A 35 4.34 -18.89 14.26
N MET A 36 3.29 -18.31 14.85
CA MET A 36 3.38 -17.56 16.10
C MET A 36 4.00 -18.38 17.23
N LEU A 37 3.51 -19.60 17.42
CA LEU A 37 4.02 -20.52 18.45
C LEU A 37 5.47 -20.92 18.20
N PHE A 38 5.86 -21.14 16.93
CA PHE A 38 7.22 -21.54 16.60
C PHE A 38 8.25 -20.44 16.87
N TYR A 39 7.89 -19.18 16.62
CA TYR A 39 8.78 -18.03 16.82
C TYR A 39 8.57 -17.28 18.15
N ALA A 40 7.66 -17.76 19.02
CA ALA A 40 7.49 -17.20 20.36
C ALA A 40 8.76 -17.38 21.21
N ASN A 41 8.95 -16.47 22.18
CA ASN A 41 10.13 -16.48 23.05
C ASN A 41 10.25 -17.81 23.81
N GLU A 42 11.43 -18.43 23.81
CA GLU A 42 11.73 -19.70 24.51
C GLU A 42 11.47 -19.61 26.03
N ASP A 43 11.69 -18.46 26.63
CA ASP A 43 11.39 -18.24 28.04
C ASP A 43 9.89 -18.43 28.34
N TRP A 44 9.03 -17.98 27.48
CA TRP A 44 7.57 -18.15 27.60
C TRP A 44 7.18 -19.64 27.57
N HIS A 45 7.76 -20.39 26.66
CA HIS A 45 7.52 -21.86 26.58
C HIS A 45 7.96 -22.57 27.86
N SER A 46 9.08 -22.18 28.44
CA SER A 46 9.60 -22.75 29.67
C SER A 46 8.69 -22.42 30.88
N PHE A 47 8.15 -21.21 30.94
CA PHE A 47 7.19 -20.81 31.98
C PHE A 47 5.83 -21.50 31.81
N TYR A 48 5.33 -21.56 30.58
CA TYR A 48 4.06 -22.23 30.25
C TYR A 48 4.12 -23.72 30.60
N ALA A 49 5.19 -24.42 30.24
CA ALA A 49 5.41 -25.82 30.58
C ALA A 49 5.44 -26.08 32.10
N LYS A 50 6.04 -25.16 32.89
CA LYS A 50 6.05 -25.25 34.36
C LYS A 50 4.67 -25.03 34.95
N HIS A 51 3.87 -24.13 34.41
CA HIS A 51 2.51 -23.86 34.87
C HIS A 51 1.57 -25.01 34.55
N ASN A 52 1.65 -25.59 33.35
CA ASN A 52 0.78 -26.69 32.93
C ASN A 52 1.21 -28.06 33.51
N SER A 53 2.46 -28.24 33.89
CA SER A 53 2.87 -29.45 34.60
C SER A 53 2.28 -29.57 36.02
N ALA A 54 1.73 -28.48 36.56
CA ALA A 54 1.03 -28.47 37.82
C ALA A 54 -0.50 -28.73 37.71
N GLN A 55 -1.06 -28.69 36.51
CA GLN A 55 -2.44 -29.10 36.23
C GLN A 55 -2.38 -30.43 35.45
N PRO A 56 -2.94 -31.53 35.97
CA PRO A 56 -3.11 -32.73 35.19
C PRO A 56 -3.96 -32.39 33.96
N GLU A 57 -3.57 -32.91 32.78
CA GLU A 57 -4.34 -32.84 31.54
C GLU A 57 -5.74 -33.45 31.73
N THR A 58 -6.61 -32.74 32.38
CA THR A 58 -8.05 -33.04 32.47
C THR A 58 -8.82 -32.19 31.48
N ALA A 59 -8.37 -32.22 30.26
CA ALA A 59 -9.22 -31.94 29.12
C ALA A 59 -9.22 -33.20 28.24
N GLU A 60 -9.58 -34.33 28.84
CA GLU A 60 -10.27 -35.34 28.06
C GLU A 60 -11.45 -34.59 27.41
N MET A 61 -11.45 -34.60 26.05
CA MET A 61 -12.65 -34.30 25.29
C MET A 61 -13.83 -34.82 26.12
N ASP A 62 -14.83 -33.99 26.37
CA ASP A 62 -16.14 -34.45 26.78
C ASP A 62 -16.55 -35.56 25.82
N SER A 63 -16.11 -36.74 26.11
CA SER A 63 -16.59 -37.98 25.53
C SER A 63 -17.95 -38.26 26.21
N THR A 64 -18.86 -37.28 26.09
CA THR A 64 -20.26 -37.61 26.04
C THR A 64 -20.41 -38.52 24.88
N THR A 65 -20.54 -39.81 25.14
CA THR A 65 -20.95 -40.95 24.31
C THR A 65 -21.46 -40.57 22.91
N ILE A 66 -20.57 -39.97 22.08
CA ILE A 66 -20.83 -39.79 20.65
C ILE A 66 -20.83 -41.22 20.09
N GLU A 67 -21.95 -41.63 19.50
CA GLU A 67 -22.01 -42.92 18.83
C GLU A 67 -20.80 -43.08 17.91
N PRO A 68 -20.08 -44.25 17.96
CA PRO A 68 -18.86 -44.43 17.18
C PRO A 68 -19.04 -44.24 15.66
N HIS A 69 -20.28 -44.26 15.17
CA HIS A 69 -20.62 -43.94 13.80
C HIS A 69 -20.52 -42.44 13.51
N LEU A 70 -21.03 -41.58 14.39
CA LEU A 70 -21.04 -40.12 14.22
C LEU A 70 -19.61 -39.56 14.21
N ALA A 71 -18.72 -40.07 15.09
CA ALA A 71 -17.31 -39.72 15.09
C ALA A 71 -16.59 -40.07 13.78
N LYS A 72 -16.97 -41.15 13.13
CA LYS A 72 -16.43 -41.54 11.81
C LYS A 72 -16.90 -40.63 10.71
N VAL A 73 -18.18 -40.19 10.74
CA VAL A 73 -18.73 -39.23 9.77
C VAL A 73 -18.06 -37.87 9.91
N ALA A 74 -17.85 -37.40 11.15
CA ALA A 74 -17.14 -36.14 11.41
C ALA A 74 -15.69 -36.19 10.88
N ALA A 75 -14.95 -37.27 11.18
CA ALA A 75 -13.59 -37.47 10.68
C ALA A 75 -13.54 -37.52 9.13
N PHE A 76 -14.52 -38.20 8.52
CA PHE A 76 -14.63 -38.25 7.05
C PHE A 76 -14.96 -36.89 6.46
N GLY A 77 -15.88 -36.12 7.08
CA GLY A 77 -16.19 -34.74 6.67
C GLY A 77 -14.96 -33.83 6.69
N ARG A 78 -14.15 -33.87 7.77
CA ARG A 78 -12.88 -33.14 7.84
C ARG A 78 -11.90 -33.52 6.73
N ALA A 79 -11.76 -34.81 6.45
CA ALA A 79 -10.90 -35.30 5.38
C ALA A 79 -11.35 -34.81 4.00
N LEU A 80 -12.67 -34.74 3.76
CA LEU A 80 -13.23 -34.21 2.51
C LEU A 80 -13.01 -32.70 2.39
N ILE A 81 -13.16 -31.92 3.48
CA ILE A 81 -12.86 -30.48 3.49
C ILE A 81 -11.37 -30.26 3.16
N LYS A 82 -10.46 -30.97 3.82
CA LYS A 82 -9.01 -30.90 3.54
C LYS A 82 -8.68 -31.29 2.09
N LYS A 83 -9.47 -32.18 1.46
CA LYS A 83 -9.34 -32.56 0.04
C LYS A 83 -10.03 -31.60 -0.92
N ARG A 84 -10.71 -30.53 -0.41
CA ARG A 84 -11.51 -29.56 -1.18
C ARG A 84 -12.73 -30.14 -1.90
N GLU A 85 -13.28 -31.27 -1.44
CA GLU A 85 -14.53 -31.85 -1.92
C GLU A 85 -15.71 -31.32 -1.08
N PHE A 86 -15.99 -30.02 -1.16
CA PHE A 86 -16.86 -29.29 -0.23
C PHE A 86 -18.32 -29.73 -0.29
N TYR A 87 -18.90 -29.96 -1.46
CA TYR A 87 -20.30 -30.44 -1.59
C TYR A 87 -20.47 -31.83 -0.97
N ARG A 88 -19.50 -32.72 -1.15
CA ARG A 88 -19.53 -34.04 -0.52
C ARG A 88 -19.41 -33.93 1.00
N ALA A 89 -18.54 -33.06 1.48
CA ALA A 89 -18.40 -32.79 2.90
C ALA A 89 -19.71 -32.32 3.50
N ALA A 90 -20.36 -31.30 2.91
CA ALA A 90 -21.64 -30.78 3.35
C ALA A 90 -22.74 -31.83 3.38
N TYR A 91 -22.78 -32.73 2.37
CA TYR A 91 -23.77 -33.80 2.32
C TYR A 91 -23.66 -34.77 3.51
N PHE A 92 -22.46 -35.22 3.85
CA PHE A 92 -22.26 -36.13 4.98
C PHE A 92 -22.40 -35.42 6.32
N LEU A 93 -21.87 -34.20 6.48
CA LEU A 93 -21.96 -33.42 7.71
C LEU A 93 -23.38 -32.97 8.05
N LYS A 94 -24.27 -32.88 7.05
CA LYS A 94 -25.69 -32.59 7.28
C LYS A 94 -26.36 -33.56 8.24
N GLN A 95 -25.89 -34.81 8.31
CA GLN A 95 -26.46 -35.84 9.16
C GLN A 95 -26.15 -35.65 10.65
N ILE A 96 -25.05 -34.94 10.95
CA ILE A 96 -24.50 -34.77 12.30
C ILE A 96 -24.44 -33.30 12.75
N LYS A 97 -25.03 -32.38 11.98
CA LYS A 97 -24.92 -30.92 12.23
C LYS A 97 -25.43 -30.47 13.61
N ASP A 98 -26.37 -31.20 14.19
CA ASP A 98 -27.03 -30.84 15.45
C ASP A 98 -26.38 -31.51 16.69
N GLU A 99 -25.42 -32.42 16.50
CA GLU A 99 -24.79 -33.18 17.58
C GLU A 99 -23.73 -32.39 18.35
N SER A 100 -22.93 -31.56 17.65
CA SER A 100 -21.82 -30.83 18.22
C SER A 100 -21.67 -29.44 17.59
N SER A 101 -21.12 -28.47 18.35
CA SER A 101 -20.76 -27.16 17.80
C SER A 101 -19.72 -27.25 16.68
N TYR A 102 -18.77 -28.20 16.78
CA TYR A 102 -17.77 -28.48 15.75
C TYR A 102 -18.41 -28.96 14.45
N ASP A 103 -19.35 -29.92 14.52
CA ASP A 103 -19.99 -30.52 13.36
C ASP A 103 -20.92 -29.51 12.67
N ARG A 104 -21.62 -28.70 13.49
CA ARG A 104 -22.43 -27.58 13.02
C ARG A 104 -21.59 -26.57 12.25
N PHE A 105 -20.48 -26.13 12.83
CA PHE A 105 -19.55 -25.23 12.18
C PHE A 105 -19.06 -25.82 10.85
N MET A 106 -18.55 -27.08 10.85
CA MET A 106 -18.02 -27.71 9.64
C MET A 106 -19.06 -27.86 8.52
N TYR A 107 -20.33 -28.11 8.87
CA TYR A 107 -21.41 -28.17 7.88
C TYR A 107 -21.61 -26.84 7.17
N TYR A 108 -21.76 -25.75 7.94
CA TYR A 108 -21.96 -24.41 7.36
C TYR A 108 -20.71 -23.90 6.66
N TRP A 109 -19.54 -24.19 7.20
CA TRP A 109 -18.27 -23.86 6.58
C TRP A 109 -18.06 -24.56 5.24
N ALA A 110 -18.36 -25.85 5.14
CA ALA A 110 -18.28 -26.59 3.89
C ALA A 110 -19.23 -26.04 2.82
N ARG A 111 -20.43 -25.61 3.20
CA ARG A 111 -21.38 -24.94 2.27
C ARG A 111 -20.86 -23.60 1.78
N TYR A 112 -20.31 -22.79 2.69
CA TYR A 112 -19.72 -21.52 2.34
C TYR A 112 -18.52 -21.68 1.39
N LEU A 113 -17.62 -22.62 1.70
CA LEU A 113 -16.46 -22.90 0.84
C LEU A 113 -16.87 -23.45 -0.54
N ALA A 114 -17.94 -24.27 -0.61
CA ALA A 114 -18.47 -24.75 -1.87
C ALA A 114 -18.95 -23.61 -2.75
N TYR A 115 -19.69 -22.66 -2.18
CA TYR A 115 -20.13 -21.45 -2.87
C TYR A 115 -18.94 -20.61 -3.36
N GLU A 116 -17.97 -20.32 -2.49
CA GLU A 116 -16.78 -19.52 -2.85
C GLU A 116 -15.96 -20.18 -3.97
N CYS A 117 -15.79 -21.49 -3.90
CA CYS A 117 -15.07 -22.23 -4.94
C CYS A 117 -15.78 -22.09 -6.30
N ASN A 118 -17.08 -22.32 -6.35
CA ASN A 118 -17.85 -22.17 -7.57
C ASN A 118 -17.85 -20.73 -8.11
N ARG A 119 -17.95 -19.74 -7.23
CA ARG A 119 -17.88 -18.34 -7.60
C ARG A 119 -16.54 -18.01 -8.27
N LEU A 120 -15.43 -18.40 -7.64
CA LEU A 120 -14.08 -18.17 -8.17
C LEU A 120 -13.84 -18.92 -9.48
N GLU A 121 -14.31 -20.16 -9.61
CA GLU A 121 -14.21 -20.94 -10.86
C GLU A 121 -15.03 -20.26 -11.98
N THR A 122 -16.24 -19.82 -11.70
CA THR A 122 -17.09 -19.13 -12.67
C THR A 122 -16.49 -17.79 -13.08
N GLU A 123 -15.97 -17.00 -12.14
CA GLU A 123 -15.28 -15.73 -12.44
C GLU A 123 -14.01 -15.95 -13.27
N ALA A 124 -13.27 -17.04 -13.03
CA ALA A 124 -12.07 -17.36 -13.80
C ALA A 124 -12.36 -17.82 -15.23
N ASP A 125 -13.48 -18.52 -15.46
CA ASP A 125 -13.85 -19.08 -16.76
C ASP A 125 -14.69 -18.13 -17.61
N SER A 126 -15.42 -17.18 -17.00
CA SER A 126 -16.29 -16.28 -17.74
C SER A 126 -15.52 -15.25 -18.56
N ILE A 127 -15.61 -15.36 -19.89
CA ILE A 127 -15.17 -14.34 -20.84
C ILE A 127 -16.10 -13.11 -20.73
N ASN A 128 -17.38 -13.34 -20.50
CA ASN A 128 -18.38 -12.31 -20.21
C ASN A 128 -18.79 -12.41 -18.75
N ARG A 129 -18.65 -11.33 -17.98
CA ARG A 129 -19.08 -11.24 -16.57
C ARG A 129 -20.58 -11.47 -16.48
N MET A 130 -20.99 -12.72 -16.38
CA MET A 130 -22.32 -13.02 -15.86
C MET A 130 -22.29 -12.81 -14.35
N GLU A 131 -23.27 -12.08 -13.83
CA GLU A 131 -23.46 -12.02 -12.38
C GLU A 131 -23.66 -13.44 -11.87
N TYR A 132 -22.82 -13.84 -10.92
CA TYR A 132 -22.95 -15.13 -10.26
C TYR A 132 -24.26 -15.17 -9.47
N ASP A 133 -24.97 -16.29 -9.52
CA ASP A 133 -26.22 -16.45 -8.78
C ASP A 133 -25.96 -16.67 -7.28
N ASP A 134 -26.26 -15.66 -6.48
CA ASP A 134 -26.11 -15.68 -5.02
C ASP A 134 -27.25 -16.41 -4.30
N SER A 135 -28.10 -17.19 -4.99
CA SER A 135 -29.26 -17.86 -4.39
C SER A 135 -28.87 -18.82 -3.25
N GLU A 136 -27.83 -19.65 -3.46
CA GLU A 136 -27.30 -20.57 -2.44
C GLU A 136 -26.81 -19.84 -1.20
N LEU A 137 -26.13 -18.70 -1.40
CA LEU A 137 -25.61 -17.89 -0.31
C LEU A 137 -26.74 -17.21 0.48
N LYS A 138 -27.78 -16.73 -0.20
CA LYS A 138 -28.98 -16.16 0.42
C LYS A 138 -29.75 -17.20 1.23
N GLU A 139 -29.87 -18.43 0.73
CA GLU A 139 -30.45 -19.54 1.49
C GLU A 139 -29.63 -19.85 2.75
N LEU A 140 -28.30 -19.91 2.63
CA LEU A 140 -27.40 -20.12 3.74
C LEU A 140 -27.53 -19.01 4.79
N HIS A 141 -27.57 -17.75 4.36
CA HIS A 141 -27.80 -16.59 5.24
C HIS A 141 -29.12 -16.70 5.99
N ASN A 142 -30.21 -17.01 5.30
CA ASN A 142 -31.53 -17.13 5.89
C ASN A 142 -31.59 -18.28 6.91
N GLU A 143 -30.98 -19.44 6.58
CA GLU A 143 -30.90 -20.57 7.51
C GLU A 143 -30.14 -20.20 8.78
N LEU A 144 -28.99 -19.49 8.67
CA LEU A 144 -28.23 -19.03 9.82
C LEU A 144 -29.00 -17.99 10.65
N CYS A 145 -29.71 -17.06 10.02
CA CYS A 145 -30.53 -16.09 10.72
C CYS A 145 -31.69 -16.73 11.48
N LEU A 146 -32.37 -17.71 10.89
CA LEU A 146 -33.42 -18.48 11.56
C LEU A 146 -32.84 -19.26 12.75
N LEU A 147 -31.71 -19.94 12.56
CA LEU A 147 -31.02 -20.65 13.64
C LEU A 147 -30.66 -19.71 14.79
N GLY A 148 -30.22 -18.48 14.51
CA GLY A 148 -29.92 -17.48 15.53
C GLY A 148 -31.13 -16.97 16.28
N SER A 149 -32.31 -16.95 15.63
CA SER A 149 -33.58 -16.58 16.27
C SER A 149 -34.14 -17.69 17.13
N ASP A 150 -34.04 -18.94 16.67
CA ASP A 150 -34.62 -20.11 17.34
C ASP A 150 -33.71 -20.62 18.47
N HIS A 151 -32.40 -20.60 18.27
CA HIS A 151 -31.39 -21.16 19.17
C HIS A 151 -30.18 -20.24 19.30
N PRO A 152 -30.28 -19.10 19.99
CA PRO A 152 -29.17 -18.17 20.18
C PRO A 152 -27.98 -18.80 20.93
N GLU A 153 -28.22 -19.82 21.76
CA GLU A 153 -27.18 -20.57 22.47
C GLU A 153 -26.23 -21.36 21.59
N TYR A 154 -26.59 -21.59 20.31
CA TYR A 154 -25.73 -22.30 19.36
C TYR A 154 -24.68 -21.39 18.70
N PHE A 155 -24.85 -20.07 18.85
CA PHE A 155 -23.92 -19.11 18.25
C PHE A 155 -22.68 -18.93 19.14
N ASP A 156 -21.69 -19.75 18.84
CA ASP A 156 -20.33 -19.59 19.35
C ASP A 156 -19.52 -18.60 18.49
N THR A 157 -18.32 -18.27 18.95
CA THR A 157 -17.37 -17.38 18.23
C THR A 157 -17.19 -17.76 16.76
N PHE A 158 -17.16 -19.05 16.46
CA PHE A 158 -16.87 -19.54 15.11
C PHE A 158 -18.12 -19.51 14.22
N LEU A 159 -19.30 -19.77 14.75
CA LEU A 159 -20.52 -19.68 13.94
C LEU A 159 -20.87 -18.22 13.61
N LEU A 160 -20.60 -17.29 14.53
CA LEU A 160 -20.65 -15.85 14.25
C LEU A 160 -19.66 -15.44 13.15
N TYR A 161 -18.48 -16.02 13.15
CA TYR A 161 -17.49 -15.80 12.09
C TYR A 161 -18.05 -16.23 10.71
N ILE A 162 -18.69 -17.41 10.60
CA ILE A 162 -19.31 -17.84 9.34
C ILE A 162 -20.43 -16.88 8.92
N LEU A 163 -21.33 -16.50 9.86
CA LEU A 163 -22.41 -15.55 9.58
C LEU A 163 -21.86 -14.22 9.04
N ALA A 164 -20.80 -13.73 9.65
CA ALA A 164 -20.13 -12.51 9.22
C ALA A 164 -19.51 -12.66 7.83
N LYS A 165 -18.82 -13.79 7.53
CA LYS A 165 -18.28 -14.09 6.19
C LYS A 165 -19.39 -14.14 5.12
N VAL A 166 -20.51 -14.80 5.41
CA VAL A 166 -21.66 -14.86 4.51
C VAL A 166 -22.22 -13.46 4.25
N ARG A 167 -22.34 -12.63 5.29
CA ARG A 167 -22.78 -11.22 5.15
C ARG A 167 -21.80 -10.38 4.36
N CYS A 168 -20.48 -10.60 4.50
CA CYS A 168 -19.46 -9.95 3.66
C CYS A 168 -19.66 -10.28 2.18
N SER A 169 -19.81 -11.57 1.84
CA SER A 169 -20.02 -12.00 0.45
C SER A 169 -21.34 -11.45 -0.13
N LEU A 170 -22.37 -11.26 0.69
CA LEU A 170 -23.62 -10.57 0.32
C LEU A 170 -23.51 -9.04 0.30
N LYS A 171 -22.32 -8.46 0.54
CA LYS A 171 -22.06 -7.01 0.61
C LYS A 171 -22.83 -6.28 1.73
N LEU A 172 -23.28 -6.98 2.75
CA LEU A 172 -23.96 -6.44 3.94
C LEU A 172 -22.94 -5.99 5.00
N LYS A 173 -22.16 -4.95 4.70
CA LYS A 173 -20.99 -4.52 5.48
C LYS A 173 -21.30 -4.27 6.97
N VAL A 174 -22.40 -3.54 7.26
CA VAL A 174 -22.75 -3.18 8.65
C VAL A 174 -23.03 -4.43 9.47
N GLY A 175 -23.92 -5.31 9.01
CA GLY A 175 -24.23 -6.53 9.73
C GLY A 175 -23.08 -7.53 9.82
N ALA A 176 -22.17 -7.53 8.83
CA ALA A 176 -20.94 -8.33 8.90
C ALA A 176 -20.01 -7.82 10.01
N LYS A 177 -19.81 -6.51 10.09
CA LYS A 177 -18.99 -5.85 11.10
C LYS A 177 -19.51 -6.12 12.51
N GLU A 178 -20.83 -6.00 12.73
CA GLU A 178 -21.47 -6.32 14.00
C GLU A 178 -21.22 -7.78 14.42
N ALA A 179 -21.39 -8.73 13.51
CA ALA A 179 -21.19 -10.15 13.79
C ALA A 179 -19.71 -10.50 14.07
N PHE A 180 -18.75 -9.87 13.38
CA PHE A 180 -17.34 -10.05 13.71
C PHE A 180 -16.98 -9.45 15.07
N LEU A 181 -17.50 -8.26 15.41
CA LEU A 181 -17.29 -7.66 16.72
C LEU A 181 -17.89 -8.53 17.84
N GLU A 182 -19.06 -9.10 17.64
CA GLU A 182 -19.66 -10.04 18.56
C GLU A 182 -18.80 -11.30 18.72
N SER A 183 -18.31 -11.87 17.62
CA SER A 183 -17.37 -13.00 17.62
C SER A 183 -16.12 -12.69 18.45
N VAL A 184 -15.51 -11.53 18.25
CA VAL A 184 -14.33 -11.08 18.99
C VAL A 184 -14.66 -10.78 20.46
N SER A 185 -15.86 -10.27 20.77
CA SER A 185 -16.27 -9.99 22.14
C SER A 185 -16.42 -11.27 22.98
N LEU A 186 -16.88 -12.36 22.35
CA LEU A 186 -16.96 -13.68 22.99
C LEU A 186 -15.57 -14.28 23.25
N ASN A 187 -14.67 -14.14 22.30
CA ASN A 187 -13.29 -14.57 22.48
C ASN A 187 -12.29 -13.66 21.73
N ARG A 188 -11.48 -12.94 22.49
CA ARG A 188 -10.48 -12.01 21.96
C ARG A 188 -9.31 -12.69 21.21
N ALA A 189 -9.10 -13.99 21.43
CA ALA A 189 -8.05 -14.75 20.74
C ALA A 189 -8.44 -15.17 19.31
N MET A 190 -9.63 -14.82 18.82
CA MET A 190 -10.12 -15.20 17.50
C MET A 190 -9.49 -14.34 16.38
N TRP A 191 -8.25 -14.64 15.98
CA TRP A 191 -7.53 -13.91 14.95
C TRP A 191 -8.27 -13.83 13.60
N PRO A 192 -8.90 -14.91 13.08
CA PRO A 192 -9.62 -14.83 11.81
C PRO A 192 -10.69 -13.73 11.77
N SER A 193 -11.38 -13.47 12.90
CA SER A 193 -12.35 -12.37 12.97
C SER A 193 -11.68 -10.99 13.00
N TRP A 194 -10.53 -10.86 13.65
CA TRP A 194 -9.75 -9.63 13.62
C TRP A 194 -9.22 -9.31 12.22
N GLU A 195 -8.73 -10.31 11.50
CA GLU A 195 -8.20 -10.16 10.14
C GLU A 195 -9.27 -9.63 9.16
N GLU A 196 -10.48 -10.17 9.22
CA GLU A 196 -11.59 -9.68 8.39
C GLU A 196 -12.04 -8.27 8.79
N LEU A 197 -12.03 -7.95 10.09
CA LEU A 197 -12.34 -6.60 10.58
C LEU A 197 -11.39 -5.55 10.03
N ILE A 198 -10.11 -5.87 9.79
CA ILE A 198 -9.15 -4.94 9.18
C ILE A 198 -9.71 -4.37 7.87
N MET A 199 -10.37 -5.20 7.06
CA MET A 199 -10.93 -4.79 5.76
C MET A 199 -12.26 -4.02 5.88
N LEU A 200 -12.96 -4.11 7.01
CA LEU A 200 -14.28 -3.53 7.22
C LEU A 200 -14.27 -2.20 7.98
N VAL A 201 -13.19 -1.89 8.67
CA VAL A 201 -13.05 -0.61 9.41
C VAL A 201 -12.95 0.55 8.42
N ASP A 202 -13.70 1.63 8.69
CA ASP A 202 -13.78 2.80 7.80
C ASP A 202 -12.81 3.93 8.20
N SER A 203 -12.32 3.94 9.45
CA SER A 203 -11.35 4.93 9.94
C SER A 203 -10.49 4.40 11.09
N VAL A 204 -9.34 5.05 11.33
CA VAL A 204 -8.46 4.70 12.46
C VAL A 204 -9.14 5.03 13.79
N ASP A 205 -9.86 6.15 13.87
CA ASP A 205 -10.57 6.56 15.09
C ASP A 205 -11.63 5.52 15.50
N GLU A 206 -12.26 4.88 14.53
CA GLU A 206 -13.19 3.79 14.79
C GLU A 206 -12.50 2.57 15.41
N ALA A 207 -11.33 2.18 14.89
CA ALA A 207 -10.55 1.06 15.43
C ALA A 207 -10.04 1.30 16.86
N GLU A 208 -9.97 2.56 17.29
CA GLU A 208 -9.57 2.95 18.65
C GLU A 208 -10.74 3.06 19.64
N THR A 209 -11.97 2.78 19.21
CA THR A 209 -13.14 2.77 20.10
C THR A 209 -13.09 1.62 21.12
N GLU A 210 -13.84 1.76 22.21
CA GLU A 210 -13.90 0.73 23.27
C GLU A 210 -14.35 -0.64 22.76
N ALA A 211 -15.17 -0.69 21.69
CA ALA A 211 -15.64 -1.94 21.11
C ALA A 211 -14.47 -2.83 20.60
N TYR A 212 -13.39 -2.22 20.13
CA TYR A 212 -12.19 -2.93 19.66
C TYR A 212 -11.12 -3.03 20.76
N SER A 213 -10.88 -1.93 21.49
CA SER A 213 -9.76 -1.81 22.45
C SER A 213 -10.07 -2.34 23.85
N ALA A 214 -11.31 -2.78 24.12
CA ALA A 214 -11.71 -3.29 25.42
C ALA A 214 -10.73 -4.35 25.94
N ASP A 215 -10.40 -4.27 27.22
CA ASP A 215 -9.55 -5.20 27.99
C ASP A 215 -8.04 -5.23 27.62
N GLY A 216 -7.57 -4.43 26.65
CA GLY A 216 -6.14 -4.33 26.33
C GLY A 216 -5.50 -5.66 25.88
N HIS A 217 -6.26 -6.56 25.26
CA HIS A 217 -5.80 -7.87 24.83
C HIS A 217 -4.63 -7.73 23.82
N TRP A 218 -3.64 -8.61 23.93
CA TRP A 218 -2.41 -8.55 23.11
C TRP A 218 -2.70 -8.63 21.59
N MET A 219 -3.70 -9.39 21.15
CA MET A 219 -4.07 -9.56 19.75
C MET A 219 -4.61 -8.27 19.12
N TYR A 220 -5.21 -7.38 19.91
CA TYR A 220 -5.60 -6.04 19.46
C TYR A 220 -4.41 -5.22 18.94
N GLN A 221 -3.20 -5.43 19.47
CA GLN A 221 -2.01 -4.71 19.00
C GLN A 221 -1.65 -5.09 17.55
N PHE A 222 -1.81 -6.37 17.18
CA PHE A 222 -1.64 -6.83 15.81
C PHE A 222 -2.70 -6.24 14.88
N PHE A 223 -3.96 -6.26 15.32
CA PHE A 223 -5.06 -5.64 14.59
C PHE A 223 -4.81 -4.14 14.36
N ARG A 224 -4.44 -3.40 15.41
CA ARG A 224 -4.15 -1.97 15.33
C ARG A 224 -3.00 -1.68 14.38
N ALA A 225 -1.91 -2.43 14.44
CA ALA A 225 -0.78 -2.26 13.53
C ALA A 225 -1.19 -2.48 12.06
N ALA A 226 -2.01 -3.50 11.78
CA ALA A 226 -2.51 -3.79 10.45
C ALA A 226 -3.48 -2.71 9.93
N VAL A 227 -4.38 -2.18 10.79
CA VAL A 227 -5.26 -1.04 10.45
C VAL A 227 -4.45 0.21 10.13
N LEU A 228 -3.46 0.56 10.94
CA LEU A 228 -2.56 1.70 10.66
C LEU A 228 -1.85 1.55 9.32
N SER A 229 -1.38 0.35 8.99
CA SER A 229 -0.75 0.06 7.71
C SER A 229 -1.73 0.25 6.54
N ARG A 230 -2.99 -0.21 6.68
CA ARG A 230 -4.04 -0.06 5.67
C ARG A 230 -4.38 1.41 5.41
N PHE A 231 -4.45 2.24 6.46
CA PHE A 231 -4.74 3.68 6.33
C PHE A 231 -3.48 4.52 6.03
N GLN A 232 -2.42 3.92 5.50
CA GLN A 232 -1.20 4.59 5.04
C GLN A 232 -0.41 5.32 6.14
N LEU A 233 -0.69 5.03 7.42
CA LEU A 233 0.05 5.55 8.58
C LEU A 233 1.25 4.64 8.90
N HIS A 234 2.11 4.43 7.91
CA HIS A 234 3.19 3.43 7.96
C HIS A 234 4.22 3.68 9.06
N LYS A 235 4.50 4.94 9.42
CA LYS A 235 5.40 5.26 10.54
C LYS A 235 4.88 4.71 11.85
N ASN A 236 3.61 4.97 12.14
CA ASN A 236 2.97 4.50 13.37
C ASN A 236 2.82 2.96 13.36
N ALA A 237 2.54 2.37 12.19
CA ALA A 237 2.48 0.92 12.04
C ALA A 237 3.86 0.28 12.32
N LEU A 238 4.94 0.83 11.76
CA LEU A 238 6.30 0.35 11.98
C LEU A 238 6.67 0.36 13.47
N GLU A 239 6.41 1.47 14.17
CA GLU A 239 6.64 1.56 15.62
C GLU A 239 5.86 0.50 16.43
N GLN A 240 4.65 0.13 15.99
CA GLN A 240 3.87 -0.93 16.64
C GLN A 240 4.48 -2.31 16.36
N TYR A 241 4.90 -2.60 15.11
CA TYR A 241 5.57 -3.85 14.77
C TYR A 241 6.91 -4.01 15.49
N GLU A 242 7.69 -2.94 15.66
CA GLU A 242 8.92 -2.95 16.45
C GLU A 242 8.62 -3.28 17.93
N LYS A 243 7.61 -2.65 18.53
CA LYS A 243 7.19 -2.97 19.90
C LYS A 243 6.74 -4.41 20.05
N LEU A 244 6.01 -4.97 19.08
CA LEU A 244 5.60 -6.38 19.08
C LEU A 244 6.79 -7.32 18.99
N SER A 245 7.78 -6.98 18.16
CA SER A 245 9.03 -7.74 18.06
C SER A 245 9.82 -7.75 19.39
N GLU A 246 9.88 -6.62 20.08
CA GLU A 246 10.52 -6.51 21.40
C GLU A 246 9.76 -7.23 22.52
N CYS A 247 8.42 -7.31 22.41
CA CYS A 247 7.55 -7.82 23.47
C CYS A 247 7.47 -9.35 23.57
N GLY A 248 8.13 -10.12 22.69
CA GLY A 248 8.15 -11.59 22.82
C GLY A 248 8.04 -12.37 21.53
N PHE A 249 8.07 -11.71 20.38
CA PHE A 249 8.10 -12.34 19.05
C PHE A 249 9.35 -11.92 18.27
N PRO A 250 10.56 -12.19 18.79
CA PRO A 250 11.80 -11.82 18.13
C PRO A 250 11.94 -12.65 16.84
N ASN A 251 12.32 -11.98 15.75
CA ASN A 251 12.57 -12.62 14.45
C ASN A 251 11.36 -13.35 13.81
N MET A 252 10.15 -13.02 14.19
CA MET A 252 8.96 -13.58 13.56
C MET A 252 8.82 -13.11 12.11
N PRO A 253 8.80 -14.01 11.11
CA PRO A 253 8.75 -13.63 9.70
C PRO A 253 7.52 -12.79 9.34
N TYR A 254 6.36 -13.06 9.93
CA TYR A 254 5.14 -12.26 9.74
C TYR A 254 5.38 -10.79 10.11
N ILE A 255 5.90 -10.50 11.33
CA ILE A 255 6.16 -9.13 11.79
C ILE A 255 7.22 -8.46 10.91
N MET A 256 8.31 -9.19 10.57
CA MET A 256 9.35 -8.65 9.71
C MET A 256 8.84 -8.33 8.30
N ASN A 257 7.95 -9.14 7.74
CA ASN A 257 7.33 -8.86 6.45
C ASN A 257 6.41 -7.63 6.51
N GLN A 258 5.60 -7.48 7.56
CA GLN A 258 4.74 -6.30 7.72
C GLN A 258 5.56 -5.02 7.94
N ALA A 259 6.65 -5.10 8.70
CA ALA A 259 7.59 -3.98 8.85
C ALA A 259 8.25 -3.62 7.50
N ALA A 260 8.71 -4.63 6.74
CA ALA A 260 9.28 -4.42 5.42
C ALA A 260 8.27 -3.81 4.43
N ALA A 261 7.00 -4.26 4.47
CA ALA A 261 5.93 -3.67 3.68
C ALA A 261 5.68 -2.19 4.04
N SER A 262 5.70 -1.86 5.34
CA SER A 262 5.57 -0.48 5.81
C SER A 262 6.72 0.40 5.33
N LEU A 263 7.96 -0.08 5.42
CA LEU A 263 9.15 0.61 4.91
C LEU A 263 9.10 0.80 3.39
N ASN A 264 8.69 -0.21 2.64
CA ASN A 264 8.52 -0.11 1.18
C ASN A 264 7.50 0.98 0.80
N ASN A 265 6.37 1.06 1.53
CA ASN A 265 5.36 2.08 1.32
C ASN A 265 5.80 3.49 1.75
N MET A 266 6.79 3.59 2.67
CA MET A 266 7.48 4.84 3.04
C MET A 266 8.60 5.23 2.07
N GLN A 267 8.86 4.39 1.05
CA GLN A 267 9.93 4.55 0.06
C GLN A 267 11.37 4.36 0.62
N GLU A 268 11.48 3.82 1.81
CA GLU A 268 12.77 3.40 2.37
C GLU A 268 13.15 2.01 1.83
N HIS A 269 13.35 1.93 0.50
CA HIS A 269 13.55 0.66 -0.20
C HIS A 269 14.78 -0.10 0.27
N ASP A 270 15.86 0.59 0.65
CA ASP A 270 17.08 -0.07 1.11
C ASP A 270 16.86 -0.80 2.44
N MET A 271 16.18 -0.17 3.39
CA MET A 271 15.82 -0.80 4.66
C MET A 271 14.82 -1.95 4.45
N ALA A 272 13.82 -1.74 3.59
CA ALA A 272 12.86 -2.79 3.25
C ALA A 272 13.55 -4.03 2.66
N LEU A 273 14.51 -3.84 1.75
CA LEU A 273 15.30 -4.93 1.16
C LEU A 273 16.12 -5.72 2.21
N GLU A 274 16.66 -5.05 3.22
CA GLU A 274 17.37 -5.73 4.31
C GLU A 274 16.42 -6.64 5.11
N PHE A 275 15.22 -6.15 5.45
CA PHE A 275 14.22 -6.95 6.16
C PHE A 275 13.76 -8.14 5.33
N PHE A 276 13.42 -7.97 4.06
CA PHE A 276 13.05 -9.08 3.18
C PHE A 276 14.17 -10.11 3.01
N LYS A 277 15.43 -9.67 2.91
CA LYS A 277 16.60 -10.57 2.87
C LYS A 277 16.76 -11.35 4.19
N LYS A 278 16.46 -10.74 5.34
CA LYS A 278 16.45 -11.44 6.64
C LYS A 278 15.33 -12.50 6.67
N VAL A 279 14.11 -12.16 6.25
CA VAL A 279 13.00 -13.12 6.18
C VAL A 279 13.38 -14.32 5.31
N ARG A 280 13.95 -14.10 4.12
CA ARG A 280 14.40 -15.19 3.23
C ARG A 280 15.52 -16.07 3.80
N LYS A 281 16.26 -15.62 4.81
CA LYS A 281 17.23 -16.46 5.51
C LYS A 281 16.56 -17.42 6.48
N PHE A 282 15.44 -17.01 7.09
CA PHE A 282 14.66 -17.85 8.00
C PHE A 282 13.73 -18.78 7.23
N ASP A 283 13.04 -18.26 6.22
CA ASP A 283 12.13 -19.02 5.36
C ASP A 283 12.36 -18.69 3.87
N PRO A 284 13.22 -19.48 3.18
CA PRO A 284 13.55 -19.24 1.77
C PRO A 284 12.38 -19.45 0.80
N TYR A 285 11.36 -20.20 1.19
CA TYR A 285 10.25 -20.61 0.33
C TYR A 285 8.92 -19.90 0.67
N ARG A 286 8.93 -18.98 1.59
CA ARG A 286 7.76 -18.14 1.92
C ARG A 286 7.36 -17.30 0.73
N VAL A 287 6.11 -17.44 0.27
CA VAL A 287 5.57 -16.71 -0.87
C VAL A 287 4.87 -15.41 -0.45
N GLU A 288 4.25 -15.42 0.74
CA GLU A 288 3.49 -14.30 1.27
C GLU A 288 4.28 -12.99 1.26
N GLN A 289 3.69 -11.96 0.65
CA GLN A 289 4.25 -10.61 0.53
C GLN A 289 5.58 -10.50 -0.25
N MET A 290 6.07 -11.57 -0.88
CA MET A 290 7.28 -11.53 -1.70
C MET A 290 7.10 -10.72 -2.99
N HIS A 291 5.87 -10.45 -3.41
CA HIS A 291 5.60 -9.49 -4.49
C HIS A 291 6.08 -8.08 -4.10
N LEU A 292 5.93 -7.63 -2.84
CA LEU A 292 6.45 -6.34 -2.37
C LEU A 292 7.98 -6.29 -2.37
N PHE A 293 8.63 -7.42 -2.08
CA PHE A 293 10.08 -7.55 -2.26
C PHE A 293 10.49 -7.35 -3.72
N SER A 294 9.72 -7.94 -4.65
CA SER A 294 9.96 -7.74 -6.08
C SER A 294 9.74 -6.29 -6.52
N ASP A 295 8.76 -5.58 -5.95
CA ASP A 295 8.53 -4.16 -6.21
C ASP A 295 9.73 -3.30 -5.77
N SER A 296 10.27 -3.56 -4.56
CA SER A 296 11.47 -2.88 -4.07
C SER A 296 12.70 -3.14 -4.96
N LEU A 297 12.87 -4.39 -5.43
CA LEU A 297 13.96 -4.76 -6.36
C LEU A 297 13.79 -4.11 -7.73
N TYR A 298 12.54 -3.99 -8.20
CA TYR A 298 12.20 -3.31 -9.45
C TYR A 298 12.55 -1.83 -9.40
N VAL A 299 12.13 -1.13 -8.34
CA VAL A 299 12.44 0.31 -8.15
C VAL A 299 13.95 0.54 -8.09
N ARG A 300 14.70 -0.34 -7.42
CA ARG A 300 16.16 -0.27 -7.37
C ARG A 300 16.85 -0.65 -8.68
N GLY A 301 16.15 -1.27 -9.64
CA GLY A 301 16.72 -1.76 -10.89
C GLY A 301 17.64 -2.98 -10.74
N SER A 302 17.54 -3.74 -9.65
CA SER A 302 18.36 -4.92 -9.35
C SER A 302 17.95 -6.13 -10.19
N ARG A 303 18.40 -6.21 -11.43
CA ARG A 303 18.01 -7.27 -12.40
C ARG A 303 18.40 -8.67 -11.95
N SER A 304 19.60 -8.84 -11.37
CA SER A 304 20.10 -10.15 -10.91
C SER A 304 19.23 -10.72 -9.78
N ASP A 305 19.00 -9.91 -8.74
CA ASP A 305 18.27 -10.36 -7.56
C ASP A 305 16.80 -10.66 -7.89
N LEU A 306 16.20 -9.84 -8.78
CA LEU A 306 14.84 -10.05 -9.25
C LEU A 306 14.74 -11.31 -10.14
N ALA A 307 15.73 -11.59 -10.99
CA ALA A 307 15.78 -12.80 -11.78
C ALA A 307 15.89 -14.06 -10.90
N ASP A 308 16.77 -14.05 -9.88
CA ASP A 308 16.92 -15.15 -8.93
C ASP A 308 15.64 -15.40 -8.14
N LEU A 309 14.97 -14.32 -7.71
CA LEU A 309 13.69 -14.40 -7.03
C LEU A 309 12.63 -15.04 -7.93
N ALA A 310 12.47 -14.53 -9.15
CA ALA A 310 11.50 -15.03 -10.12
C ALA A 310 11.73 -16.51 -10.46
N HIS A 311 12.98 -16.91 -10.72
CA HIS A 311 13.32 -18.30 -11.03
C HIS A 311 13.06 -19.25 -9.85
N THR A 312 13.39 -18.82 -8.63
CA THR A 312 13.16 -19.64 -7.43
C THR A 312 11.68 -19.92 -7.24
N PHE A 313 10.83 -18.88 -7.28
CA PHE A 313 9.39 -19.05 -7.06
C PHE A 313 8.68 -19.70 -8.25
N PHE A 314 9.14 -19.48 -9.48
CA PHE A 314 8.61 -20.21 -10.64
C PHE A 314 8.81 -21.73 -10.52
N LYS A 315 9.94 -22.18 -9.95
CA LYS A 315 10.20 -23.62 -9.74
C LYS A 315 9.41 -24.20 -8.57
N THR A 316 9.20 -23.43 -7.50
CA THR A 316 8.62 -23.95 -6.26
C THR A 316 7.11 -23.71 -6.18
N HIS A 317 6.62 -22.54 -6.58
CA HIS A 317 5.23 -22.09 -6.39
C HIS A 317 4.65 -21.43 -7.65
N LYS A 318 4.71 -22.15 -8.78
CA LYS A 318 4.34 -21.63 -10.10
C LYS A 318 2.92 -21.06 -10.20
N PHE A 319 1.96 -21.58 -9.44
CA PHE A 319 0.54 -21.24 -9.54
C PHE A 319 0.03 -20.36 -8.39
N CYS A 320 0.91 -19.58 -7.77
CA CYS A 320 0.54 -18.57 -6.79
C CYS A 320 0.43 -17.20 -7.48
N TRP A 321 -0.51 -16.37 -7.03
CA TRP A 321 -0.72 -15.04 -7.59
C TRP A 321 0.49 -14.12 -7.34
N GLU A 322 1.14 -14.22 -6.19
CA GLU A 322 2.36 -13.48 -5.84
C GLU A 322 3.50 -13.81 -6.81
N THR A 323 3.68 -15.09 -7.09
CA THR A 323 4.69 -15.54 -8.06
C THR A 323 4.46 -14.95 -9.44
N CYS A 324 3.20 -14.88 -9.86
CA CYS A 324 2.84 -14.25 -11.13
C CYS A 324 3.20 -12.75 -11.15
N CYS A 325 2.98 -12.03 -10.04
CA CYS A 325 3.39 -10.62 -9.90
C CYS A 325 4.93 -10.47 -9.95
N ILE A 326 5.67 -11.32 -9.25
CA ILE A 326 7.14 -11.32 -9.25
C ILE A 326 7.69 -11.52 -10.68
N ILE A 327 7.13 -12.48 -11.42
CA ILE A 327 7.54 -12.76 -12.80
C ILE A 327 7.17 -11.60 -13.72
N ALA A 328 6.02 -10.97 -13.51
CA ALA A 328 5.62 -9.80 -14.28
C ALA A 328 6.60 -8.63 -14.09
N ASN A 329 6.99 -8.34 -12.84
CA ASN A 329 7.99 -7.32 -12.53
C ASN A 329 9.35 -7.63 -13.19
N TYR A 330 9.74 -8.91 -13.23
CA TYR A 330 10.96 -9.34 -13.92
C TYR A 330 10.89 -9.06 -15.42
N TYR A 331 9.78 -9.39 -16.10
CA TYR A 331 9.61 -9.10 -17.54
C TYR A 331 9.48 -7.60 -17.80
N SER A 332 8.80 -6.85 -16.94
CA SER A 332 8.69 -5.40 -17.04
C SER A 332 10.06 -4.72 -16.97
N LEU A 333 10.92 -5.12 -16.03
CA LEU A 333 12.29 -4.60 -15.91
C LEU A 333 13.17 -4.91 -17.14
N ARG A 334 12.81 -5.94 -17.91
CA ARG A 334 13.45 -6.26 -19.20
C ARG A 334 12.88 -5.50 -20.39
N GLY A 335 11.76 -4.77 -20.21
CA GLY A 335 11.04 -4.10 -21.28
C GLY A 335 10.14 -5.04 -22.10
N GLU A 336 9.86 -6.26 -21.60
CA GLU A 336 8.99 -7.24 -22.25
C GLU A 336 7.54 -7.11 -21.72
N HIS A 337 6.93 -5.94 -21.95
CA HIS A 337 5.63 -5.54 -21.38
C HIS A 337 4.48 -6.48 -21.75
N GLU A 338 4.48 -7.08 -22.93
CA GLU A 338 3.46 -8.04 -23.36
C GLU A 338 3.44 -9.28 -22.47
N LYS A 339 4.63 -9.83 -22.13
CA LYS A 339 4.73 -10.98 -21.23
C LYS A 339 4.36 -10.61 -19.81
N ALA A 340 4.74 -9.42 -19.35
CA ALA A 340 4.35 -8.91 -18.04
C ALA A 340 2.82 -8.87 -17.89
N VAL A 341 2.10 -8.35 -18.90
CA VAL A 341 0.63 -8.32 -18.93
C VAL A 341 0.04 -9.74 -18.84
N VAL A 342 0.57 -10.72 -19.56
CA VAL A 342 0.09 -12.12 -19.51
C VAL A 342 0.19 -12.69 -18.08
N PHE A 343 1.33 -12.46 -17.40
CA PHE A 343 1.49 -12.95 -16.02
C PHE A 343 0.62 -12.19 -15.01
N LEU A 344 0.42 -10.89 -15.18
CA LEU A 344 -0.52 -10.11 -14.36
C LEU A 344 -1.96 -10.56 -14.56
N GLN A 345 -2.38 -10.86 -15.79
CA GLN A 345 -3.70 -11.45 -16.06
C GLN A 345 -3.85 -12.82 -15.37
N ARG A 346 -2.81 -13.66 -15.36
CA ARG A 346 -2.82 -14.91 -14.59
C ARG A 346 -2.96 -14.66 -13.09
N SER A 347 -2.23 -13.68 -12.55
CA SER A 347 -2.36 -13.26 -11.15
C SER A 347 -3.78 -12.85 -10.81
N LEU A 348 -4.42 -12.03 -11.66
CA LEU A 348 -5.79 -11.57 -11.48
C LEU A 348 -6.85 -12.67 -11.64
N LYS A 349 -6.58 -13.72 -12.42
CA LYS A 349 -7.43 -14.92 -12.46
C LYS A 349 -7.37 -15.73 -11.16
N LEU A 350 -6.18 -15.76 -10.51
CA LEU A 350 -5.99 -16.46 -9.23
C LEU A 350 -6.52 -15.65 -8.04
N ASN A 351 -6.35 -14.34 -8.07
CA ASN A 351 -6.85 -13.42 -7.04
C ASN A 351 -7.43 -12.14 -7.70
N PRO A 352 -8.74 -12.11 -7.99
CA PRO A 352 -9.41 -10.97 -8.62
C PRO A 352 -9.42 -9.71 -7.75
N ASN A 353 -9.34 -9.88 -6.42
CA ASN A 353 -9.42 -8.79 -5.45
C ASN A 353 -8.05 -8.16 -5.12
N ASN A 354 -7.06 -8.35 -5.96
CA ASN A 354 -5.73 -7.77 -5.79
C ASN A 354 -5.63 -6.39 -6.46
N ALA A 355 -5.81 -5.30 -5.69
CA ALA A 355 -5.69 -3.93 -6.17
C ALA A 355 -4.29 -3.61 -6.73
N ALA A 356 -3.23 -4.15 -6.12
CA ALA A 356 -1.85 -3.94 -6.57
C ALA A 356 -1.62 -4.53 -7.97
N ALA A 357 -2.12 -5.75 -8.24
CA ALA A 357 -1.99 -6.37 -9.56
C ALA A 357 -2.78 -5.60 -10.63
N TRP A 358 -3.97 -5.07 -10.29
CA TRP A 358 -4.73 -4.18 -11.18
C TRP A 358 -3.97 -2.87 -11.49
N THR A 359 -3.28 -2.32 -10.51
CA THR A 359 -2.44 -1.12 -10.70
C THR A 359 -1.23 -1.40 -11.58
N LEU A 360 -0.53 -2.53 -11.34
CA LEU A 360 0.62 -2.93 -12.14
C LEU A 360 0.24 -3.17 -13.61
N ILE A 361 -0.87 -3.86 -13.88
CA ILE A 361 -1.32 -4.07 -15.26
C ILE A 361 -1.71 -2.75 -15.95
N GLY A 362 -2.23 -1.78 -15.17
CA GLY A 362 -2.47 -0.43 -15.65
C GLY A 362 -1.19 0.27 -16.10
N HIS A 363 -0.10 0.14 -15.33
CA HIS A 363 1.21 0.68 -15.71
C HIS A 363 1.76 0.01 -16.98
N GLU A 364 1.65 -1.32 -17.09
CA GLU A 364 2.10 -2.04 -18.29
C GLU A 364 1.34 -1.62 -19.54
N PHE A 365 0.02 -1.40 -19.45
CA PHE A 365 -0.77 -0.87 -20.55
C PHE A 365 -0.40 0.58 -20.92
N MET A 366 -0.02 1.40 -19.94
CA MET A 366 0.49 2.76 -20.21
C MET A 366 1.79 2.72 -21.00
N GLU A 367 2.74 1.85 -20.63
CA GLU A 367 4.00 1.66 -21.35
C GLU A 367 3.76 1.18 -22.79
N GLN A 368 2.76 0.31 -22.99
CA GLN A 368 2.30 -0.13 -24.32
C GLN A 368 1.50 0.95 -25.07
N LYS A 369 1.25 2.13 -24.46
CA LYS A 369 0.41 3.20 -25.01
C LYS A 369 -1.05 2.80 -25.24
N ASN A 370 -1.53 1.78 -24.56
CA ASN A 370 -2.92 1.35 -24.59
C ASN A 370 -3.72 2.06 -23.49
N ASN A 371 -4.02 3.34 -23.71
CA ASN A 371 -4.70 4.19 -22.74
C ASN A 371 -6.10 3.71 -22.31
N PRO A 372 -6.96 3.17 -23.21
CA PRO A 372 -8.25 2.66 -22.81
C PRO A 372 -8.16 1.49 -21.81
N ALA A 373 -7.27 0.52 -22.10
CA ALA A 373 -7.07 -0.63 -21.20
C ALA A 373 -6.47 -0.21 -19.85
N ALA A 374 -5.51 0.74 -19.86
CA ALA A 374 -4.95 1.30 -18.62
C ALA A 374 -6.04 1.98 -17.76
N CYS A 375 -6.93 2.76 -18.38
CA CYS A 375 -8.04 3.41 -17.67
C CYS A 375 -8.96 2.39 -16.99
N LEU A 376 -9.33 1.31 -17.68
CA LEU A 376 -10.16 0.24 -17.13
C LEU A 376 -9.45 -0.47 -15.96
N ALA A 377 -8.16 -0.77 -16.10
CA ALA A 377 -7.38 -1.43 -15.06
C ALA A 377 -7.30 -0.59 -13.79
N TYR A 378 -6.98 0.70 -13.89
CA TYR A 378 -6.93 1.59 -12.72
C TYR A 378 -8.30 1.80 -12.07
N ARG A 379 -9.38 1.90 -12.86
CA ARG A 379 -10.75 1.96 -12.31
C ARG A 379 -11.06 0.71 -11.51
N LYS A 380 -10.67 -0.47 -12.00
CA LYS A 380 -10.84 -1.72 -11.28
C LYS A 380 -10.02 -1.76 -9.99
N ALA A 381 -8.78 -1.25 -9.99
CA ALA A 381 -7.99 -1.12 -8.78
C ALA A 381 -8.72 -0.30 -7.70
N ILE A 382 -9.34 0.83 -8.10
CA ILE A 382 -10.11 1.70 -7.20
C ILE A 382 -11.41 1.04 -6.71
N GLU A 383 -12.09 0.25 -7.57
CA GLU A 383 -13.29 -0.51 -7.17
C GLU A 383 -12.97 -1.57 -6.11
N VAL A 384 -11.81 -2.22 -6.22
CA VAL A 384 -11.34 -3.23 -5.27
C VAL A 384 -10.91 -2.58 -3.95
N ASP A 385 -10.07 -1.55 -4.00
CA ASP A 385 -9.65 -0.79 -2.83
C ASP A 385 -9.60 0.71 -3.12
N SER A 386 -10.59 1.43 -2.58
CA SER A 386 -10.69 2.89 -2.74
C SER A 386 -9.70 3.68 -1.88
N HIS A 387 -9.07 3.03 -0.89
CA HIS A 387 -8.07 3.65 0.00
C HIS A 387 -6.66 3.55 -0.55
N ASP A 388 -6.42 2.68 -1.53
CA ASP A 388 -5.12 2.62 -2.21
C ASP A 388 -4.96 3.82 -3.16
N TYR A 389 -4.02 4.69 -2.83
CA TYR A 389 -3.73 5.89 -3.63
C TYR A 389 -3.19 5.59 -5.03
N ARG A 390 -2.60 4.40 -5.26
CA ARG A 390 -1.87 4.06 -6.50
C ARG A 390 -2.78 4.04 -7.71
N GLY A 391 -4.00 3.50 -7.58
CA GLY A 391 -5.00 3.50 -8.66
C GLY A 391 -5.45 4.93 -9.03
N TRP A 392 -5.69 5.77 -8.01
CA TRP A 392 -6.04 7.18 -8.20
C TRP A 392 -4.92 7.97 -8.87
N TYR A 393 -3.68 7.77 -8.42
CA TYR A 393 -2.49 8.41 -8.97
C TYR A 393 -2.24 7.99 -10.42
N GLY A 394 -2.38 6.70 -10.74
CA GLY A 394 -2.24 6.16 -12.11
C GLY A 394 -3.27 6.78 -13.07
N LEU A 395 -4.54 6.94 -12.68
CA LEU A 395 -5.52 7.68 -13.48
C LEU A 395 -5.14 9.15 -13.64
N GLY A 396 -4.62 9.79 -12.60
CA GLY A 396 -4.11 11.15 -12.67
C GLY A 396 -3.03 11.29 -13.74
N GLN A 397 -2.04 10.40 -13.74
CA GLN A 397 -0.96 10.35 -14.74
C GLN A 397 -1.49 10.07 -16.15
N LEU A 398 -2.42 9.13 -16.29
CA LEU A 398 -3.02 8.82 -17.59
C LEU A 398 -3.72 10.04 -18.21
N TYR A 399 -4.57 10.74 -17.43
CA TYR A 399 -5.25 11.94 -17.92
C TYR A 399 -4.29 13.12 -18.16
N ASP A 400 -3.16 13.11 -17.46
CA ASP A 400 -2.10 14.07 -17.69
C ASP A 400 -1.41 13.86 -19.06
N ILE A 401 -1.09 12.62 -19.40
CA ILE A 401 -0.57 12.22 -20.72
C ILE A 401 -1.58 12.54 -21.82
N LEU A 402 -2.87 12.35 -21.57
CA LEU A 402 -3.97 12.71 -22.46
C LEU A 402 -4.21 14.22 -22.57
N LYS A 403 -3.45 15.05 -21.84
CA LYS A 403 -3.57 16.53 -21.80
C LYS A 403 -4.96 17.01 -21.34
N MET A 404 -5.56 16.31 -20.39
CA MET A 404 -6.85 16.64 -19.78
C MET A 404 -6.65 17.09 -18.31
N PRO A 405 -6.16 18.32 -18.05
CA PRO A 405 -5.69 18.73 -16.72
C PRO A 405 -6.81 18.79 -15.67
N SER A 406 -8.07 19.02 -16.05
CA SER A 406 -9.19 19.06 -15.11
C SER A 406 -9.50 17.68 -14.52
N TYR A 407 -9.43 16.62 -15.34
CA TYR A 407 -9.59 15.25 -14.86
C TYR A 407 -8.38 14.80 -14.04
N SER A 408 -7.17 15.11 -14.52
CA SER A 408 -5.93 14.83 -13.80
C SER A 408 -5.95 15.47 -12.40
N LEU A 409 -6.39 16.72 -12.27
CA LEU A 409 -6.55 17.41 -10.99
C LEU A 409 -7.47 16.64 -10.04
N TYR A 410 -8.64 16.22 -10.52
CA TYR A 410 -9.60 15.48 -9.70
C TYR A 410 -8.98 14.19 -9.13
N TYR A 411 -8.34 13.39 -10.00
CA TYR A 411 -7.77 12.11 -9.58
C TYR A 411 -6.57 12.28 -8.63
N TYR A 412 -5.71 13.25 -8.87
CA TYR A 412 -4.61 13.55 -7.94
C TYR A 412 -5.09 14.10 -6.60
N GLN A 413 -6.20 14.86 -6.57
CA GLN A 413 -6.82 15.29 -5.32
C GLN A 413 -7.36 14.11 -4.53
N GLN A 414 -7.97 13.09 -5.17
CA GLN A 414 -8.40 11.88 -4.49
C GLN A 414 -7.18 11.07 -3.97
N ALA A 415 -6.14 10.91 -4.78
CA ALA A 415 -4.90 10.26 -4.35
C ALA A 415 -4.29 10.96 -3.12
N HIS A 416 -4.25 12.30 -3.12
CA HIS A 416 -3.75 13.08 -1.98
C HIS A 416 -4.61 12.95 -0.72
N LYS A 417 -5.92 12.71 -0.85
CA LYS A 417 -6.78 12.41 0.31
C LYS A 417 -6.43 11.08 0.95
N CYS A 418 -6.11 10.07 0.12
CA CYS A 418 -5.70 8.76 0.62
C CYS A 418 -4.32 8.81 1.30
N LYS A 419 -3.40 9.60 0.77
CA LYS A 419 -2.04 9.75 1.32
C LYS A 419 -1.61 11.22 1.35
N PRO A 420 -1.95 11.98 2.42
CA PRO A 420 -1.72 13.42 2.48
C PRO A 420 -0.25 13.83 2.63
N ASP A 421 0.61 12.92 3.10
CA ASP A 421 2.01 13.17 3.41
C ASP A 421 2.97 12.57 2.36
N ASP A 422 2.55 12.54 1.09
CA ASP A 422 3.41 12.15 -0.03
C ASP A 422 3.80 13.37 -0.87
N SER A 423 5.11 13.68 -0.92
CA SER A 423 5.65 14.83 -1.65
C SER A 423 5.39 14.74 -3.15
N ARG A 424 5.47 13.54 -3.74
CA ARG A 424 5.27 13.32 -5.19
C ARG A 424 3.86 13.69 -5.65
N MET A 425 2.85 13.38 -4.83
CA MET A 425 1.46 13.78 -5.14
C MET A 425 1.27 15.28 -5.11
N LEU A 426 1.89 15.93 -4.13
CA LEU A 426 1.87 17.40 -4.03
C LEU A 426 2.61 18.05 -5.19
N VAL A 427 3.72 17.47 -5.65
CA VAL A 427 4.44 17.91 -6.85
C VAL A 427 3.56 17.76 -8.09
N ALA A 428 2.96 16.58 -8.30
CA ALA A 428 2.06 16.33 -9.44
C ALA A 428 0.85 17.30 -9.44
N LEU A 429 0.23 17.53 -8.28
CA LEU A 429 -0.84 18.53 -8.13
C LEU A 429 -0.36 19.94 -8.50
N GLY A 430 0.83 20.32 -8.04
CA GLY A 430 1.44 21.61 -8.36
C GLY A 430 1.65 21.81 -9.87
N GLU A 431 2.13 20.78 -10.56
CA GLU A 431 2.30 20.81 -12.02
C GLU A 431 0.97 20.96 -12.76
N VAL A 432 -0.07 20.25 -12.32
CA VAL A 432 -1.42 20.38 -12.92
C VAL A 432 -1.99 21.77 -12.66
N TYR A 433 -1.80 22.34 -11.47
CA TYR A 433 -2.21 23.73 -11.19
C TYR A 433 -1.48 24.76 -12.08
N ILE A 434 -0.20 24.54 -12.41
CA ILE A 434 0.52 25.36 -13.39
C ILE A 434 -0.15 25.30 -14.76
N ARG A 435 -0.53 24.08 -15.23
CA ARG A 435 -1.21 23.91 -16.54
C ARG A 435 -2.60 24.54 -16.56
N LEU A 436 -3.29 24.60 -15.43
CA LEU A 436 -4.56 25.30 -15.26
C LEU A 436 -4.40 26.80 -15.00
N ASN A 437 -3.16 27.31 -15.01
CA ASN A 437 -2.80 28.70 -14.73
C ASN A 437 -3.20 29.21 -13.32
N GLN A 438 -3.31 28.27 -12.35
CA GLN A 438 -3.60 28.54 -10.93
C GLN A 438 -2.28 28.62 -10.14
N ILE A 439 -1.53 29.71 -10.36
CA ILE A 439 -0.18 29.91 -9.81
C ILE A 439 -0.13 29.85 -8.27
N PRO A 440 -1.03 30.55 -7.51
CA PRO A 440 -0.95 30.57 -6.05
C PRO A 440 -1.16 29.19 -5.41
N ASP A 441 -1.99 28.34 -6.01
CA ASP A 441 -2.24 27.00 -5.48
C ASP A 441 -1.09 26.04 -5.81
N ALA A 442 -0.45 26.20 -6.98
CA ALA A 442 0.79 25.49 -7.31
C ALA A 442 1.92 25.82 -6.31
N GLN A 443 2.09 27.12 -5.96
CA GLN A 443 3.07 27.54 -4.95
C GLN A 443 2.83 26.88 -3.59
N LYS A 444 1.57 26.84 -3.12
CA LYS A 444 1.20 26.16 -1.87
C LYS A 444 1.53 24.68 -1.89
N CYS A 445 1.24 24.01 -3.02
CA CYS A 445 1.53 22.57 -3.18
C CYS A 445 3.04 22.29 -3.11
N PHE A 446 3.87 23.03 -3.83
CA PHE A 446 5.32 22.83 -3.79
C PHE A 446 5.93 23.17 -2.43
N LEU A 447 5.47 24.25 -1.77
CA LEU A 447 5.92 24.58 -0.42
C LEU A 447 5.52 23.49 0.60
N LYS A 448 4.32 22.92 0.46
CA LYS A 448 3.88 21.80 1.30
C LYS A 448 4.72 20.55 1.01
N ALA A 449 4.99 20.23 -0.26
CA ALA A 449 5.83 19.10 -0.66
C ALA A 449 7.24 19.17 -0.03
N TYR A 450 7.86 20.34 -0.07
CA TYR A 450 9.16 20.58 0.58
C TYR A 450 9.09 20.37 2.10
N LYS A 451 8.03 20.83 2.78
CA LYS A 451 7.87 20.68 4.23
C LYS A 451 7.65 19.22 4.67
N VAL A 452 6.96 18.46 3.85
CA VAL A 452 6.67 17.02 4.11
C VAL A 452 7.96 16.18 3.98
N GLY A 453 8.92 16.61 3.17
CA GLY A 453 10.19 15.93 2.92
C GLY A 453 10.24 15.41 1.48
N ASP A 454 10.73 16.27 0.60
CA ASP A 454 10.97 15.92 -0.80
C ASP A 454 12.39 15.36 -0.94
N VAL A 455 12.50 14.04 -1.07
CA VAL A 455 13.81 13.37 -1.17
C VAL A 455 14.52 13.72 -2.48
N GLU A 456 13.77 13.91 -3.56
CA GLU A 456 14.30 14.17 -4.91
C GLU A 456 14.62 15.65 -5.17
N GLY A 457 14.19 16.57 -4.32
CA GLY A 457 14.37 18.02 -4.51
C GLY A 457 13.55 18.62 -5.65
N THR A 458 12.65 17.85 -6.25
CA THR A 458 11.84 18.28 -7.41
C THR A 458 10.91 19.43 -7.07
N ALA A 459 10.37 19.48 -5.86
CA ALA A 459 9.47 20.56 -5.40
C ALA A 459 10.15 21.93 -5.37
N LEU A 460 11.36 22.01 -4.80
CA LEU A 460 12.11 23.27 -4.78
C LEU A 460 12.52 23.72 -6.18
N MET A 461 12.93 22.76 -7.03
CA MET A 461 13.31 23.04 -8.40
C MET A 461 12.15 23.61 -9.23
N LEU A 462 10.96 22.99 -9.11
CA LEU A 462 9.76 23.46 -9.82
C LEU A 462 9.26 24.80 -9.25
N LEU A 463 9.37 25.01 -7.95
CA LEU A 463 9.02 26.27 -7.30
C LEU A 463 9.95 27.39 -7.78
N GLY A 464 11.26 27.15 -7.88
CA GLY A 464 12.21 28.12 -8.42
C GLY A 464 11.91 28.46 -9.89
N LYS A 465 11.62 27.45 -10.71
CA LYS A 465 11.19 27.65 -12.12
C LYS A 465 9.89 28.46 -12.22
N LEU A 466 8.97 28.24 -11.28
CA LEU A 466 7.69 28.96 -11.24
C LEU A 466 7.89 30.46 -10.91
N TYR A 467 8.68 30.77 -9.87
CA TYR A 467 9.00 32.17 -9.52
C TYR A 467 9.77 32.87 -10.64
N ALA A 468 10.72 32.16 -11.29
CA ALA A 468 11.44 32.71 -12.45
C ALA A 468 10.50 33.05 -13.62
N LYS A 469 9.48 32.22 -13.90
CA LYS A 469 8.44 32.51 -14.90
C LYS A 469 7.53 33.68 -14.53
N CYS A 470 7.25 33.86 -13.23
CA CYS A 470 6.45 34.96 -12.72
C CYS A 470 7.24 36.28 -12.64
N ASN A 471 8.50 36.33 -13.09
CA ASN A 471 9.43 37.45 -12.97
C ASN A 471 9.74 37.90 -11.52
N ASP A 472 9.50 37.02 -10.55
CA ASP A 472 9.91 37.23 -9.16
C ASP A 472 11.30 36.63 -8.95
N SER A 473 12.31 37.33 -9.47
CA SER A 473 13.69 36.86 -9.49
C SER A 473 14.32 36.76 -8.09
N ASP A 474 13.84 37.58 -7.12
CA ASP A 474 14.38 37.56 -5.77
C ASP A 474 13.96 36.29 -5.02
N GLN A 475 12.67 35.92 -5.13
CA GLN A 475 12.18 34.65 -4.54
C GLN A 475 12.77 33.42 -5.26
N ALA A 476 12.92 33.48 -6.58
CA ALA A 476 13.55 32.42 -7.35
C ALA A 476 15.00 32.18 -6.90
N ALA A 477 15.78 33.25 -6.70
CA ALA A 477 17.15 33.14 -6.22
C ALA A 477 17.24 32.47 -4.84
N LEU A 478 16.40 32.92 -3.90
CA LEU A 478 16.36 32.35 -2.54
C LEU A 478 16.00 30.85 -2.54
N ILE A 479 15.09 30.42 -3.41
CA ILE A 479 14.71 29.01 -3.53
C ILE A 479 15.84 28.19 -4.18
N TYR A 480 16.51 28.72 -5.21
CA TYR A 480 17.64 28.00 -5.82
C TYR A 480 18.85 27.92 -4.91
N GLU A 481 19.10 28.92 -4.06
CA GLU A 481 20.12 28.83 -3.01
C GLU A 481 19.79 27.72 -2.02
N LYS A 482 18.55 27.67 -1.51
CA LYS A 482 18.09 26.57 -0.64
C LYS A 482 18.24 25.20 -1.29
N TYR A 483 17.95 25.11 -2.59
CA TYR A 483 18.13 23.85 -3.32
C TYR A 483 19.60 23.42 -3.32
N LEU A 484 20.52 24.35 -3.58
CA LEU A 484 21.96 24.05 -3.59
C LEU A 484 22.50 23.73 -2.19
N ASP A 485 21.97 24.37 -1.13
CA ASP A 485 22.37 24.10 0.25
C ASP A 485 21.95 22.69 0.70
N VAL A 486 20.74 22.23 0.31
CA VAL A 486 20.18 20.95 0.76
C VAL A 486 20.66 19.79 -0.13
N TYR A 487 20.67 19.99 -1.45
CA TYR A 487 20.88 18.90 -2.43
C TYR A 487 22.20 19.05 -3.22
N GLY A 488 22.94 20.13 -3.05
CA GLY A 488 24.07 20.49 -3.92
C GLY A 488 25.31 19.59 -3.80
N GLU A 489 25.46 18.84 -2.71
CA GLU A 489 26.66 18.01 -2.45
C GLU A 489 26.36 16.50 -2.46
N GLU A 490 25.12 16.08 -2.18
CA GLU A 490 24.80 14.66 -1.97
C GLU A 490 24.26 13.94 -3.23
N PHE A 491 23.65 14.64 -4.17
CA PHE A 491 22.98 14.02 -5.33
C PHE A 491 23.76 14.20 -6.62
N MET A 492 24.66 13.24 -6.93
CA MET A 492 25.39 13.18 -8.21
C MET A 492 24.49 12.88 -9.40
N ASP A 493 23.24 12.45 -9.22
CA ASP A 493 22.34 12.01 -10.30
C ASP A 493 21.65 13.18 -11.01
N ASP A 494 21.48 14.35 -10.37
CA ASP A 494 20.76 15.52 -10.91
C ASP A 494 21.67 16.71 -11.31
N LEU A 495 22.80 16.41 -11.92
CA LEU A 495 23.76 17.40 -12.42
C LEU A 495 23.11 18.52 -13.27
N ASN A 496 22.07 18.20 -14.03
CA ASN A 496 21.35 19.18 -14.87
C ASN A 496 20.53 20.19 -14.04
N ASN A 497 19.96 19.78 -12.91
CA ASN A 497 19.20 20.66 -12.05
C ASN A 497 20.14 21.62 -11.30
N VAL A 498 21.27 21.10 -10.77
CA VAL A 498 22.32 21.93 -10.15
C VAL A 498 22.89 22.93 -11.16
N ALA A 499 23.17 22.50 -12.39
CA ALA A 499 23.64 23.37 -13.46
C ALA A 499 22.65 24.53 -13.74
N THR A 500 21.34 24.22 -13.79
CA THR A 500 20.29 25.20 -14.02
C THR A 500 20.22 26.24 -12.89
N CYS A 501 20.32 25.78 -11.63
CA CYS A 501 20.34 26.66 -10.46
C CYS A 501 21.55 27.61 -10.50
N CYS A 502 22.74 27.06 -10.73
CA CYS A 502 23.99 27.85 -10.82
C CYS A 502 23.92 28.88 -11.96
N SER A 503 23.41 28.49 -13.14
CA SER A 503 23.25 29.42 -14.27
C SER A 503 22.29 30.56 -13.95
N PHE A 504 21.16 30.27 -13.29
CA PHE A 504 20.20 31.30 -12.91
C PHE A 504 20.80 32.26 -11.87
N LEU A 505 21.42 31.73 -10.81
CA LEU A 505 22.02 32.54 -9.75
C LEU A 505 23.17 33.41 -10.26
N ALA A 506 24.05 32.88 -11.12
CA ALA A 506 25.11 33.67 -11.76
C ALA A 506 24.55 34.86 -12.54
N LYS A 507 23.47 34.66 -13.33
CA LYS A 507 22.80 35.71 -14.08
C LYS A 507 22.08 36.71 -13.17
N TYR A 508 21.48 36.25 -12.09
CA TYR A 508 20.76 37.06 -11.12
C TYR A 508 21.71 38.02 -10.38
N TYR A 509 22.80 37.47 -9.78
CA TYR A 509 23.77 38.28 -9.06
C TYR A 509 24.55 39.24 -9.98
N LEU A 510 24.80 38.80 -11.22
CA LEU A 510 25.39 39.71 -12.23
C LEU A 510 24.47 40.92 -12.52
N LYS A 511 23.14 40.70 -12.64
CA LYS A 511 22.17 41.79 -12.82
C LYS A 511 22.08 42.71 -11.60
N LYS A 512 22.23 42.16 -10.40
CA LYS A 512 22.17 42.90 -9.14
C LYS A 512 23.46 43.69 -8.90
N GLY A 513 24.53 43.37 -9.63
CA GLY A 513 25.81 44.06 -9.51
C GLY A 513 26.74 43.46 -8.45
N ASP A 514 26.36 42.32 -7.87
CA ASP A 514 27.16 41.63 -6.87
C ASP A 514 28.07 40.62 -7.60
N LEU A 515 29.25 41.11 -7.99
CA LEU A 515 30.21 40.34 -8.80
C LEU A 515 30.93 39.28 -8.00
N ASP A 516 31.10 39.47 -6.70
CA ASP A 516 31.82 38.53 -5.83
C ASP A 516 31.03 37.25 -5.62
N THR A 517 29.71 37.36 -5.44
CA THR A 517 28.80 36.19 -5.32
C THR A 517 28.46 35.55 -6.69
N ALA A 518 28.43 36.34 -7.78
CA ALA A 518 28.19 35.81 -9.12
C ALA A 518 29.34 34.91 -9.63
N THR A 519 30.58 35.21 -9.24
CA THR A 519 31.78 34.52 -9.74
C THR A 519 31.82 33.02 -9.41
N PRO A 520 31.60 32.56 -8.15
CA PRO A 520 31.64 31.14 -7.81
C PRO A 520 30.54 30.34 -8.51
N PHE A 521 29.33 30.90 -8.66
CA PHE A 521 28.25 30.22 -9.41
C PHE A 521 28.57 30.11 -10.91
N ALA A 522 29.16 31.13 -11.50
CA ALA A 522 29.59 31.11 -12.88
C ALA A 522 30.78 30.15 -13.13
N GLN A 523 31.68 29.99 -12.16
CA GLN A 523 32.76 28.99 -12.22
C GLN A 523 32.21 27.59 -12.13
N ARG A 524 31.26 27.31 -11.21
CA ARG A 524 30.59 26.01 -11.06
C ARG A 524 29.82 25.62 -12.30
N CYS A 525 29.25 26.59 -13.08
CA CYS A 525 28.63 26.31 -14.37
C CYS A 525 29.61 25.74 -15.43
N LEU A 526 30.92 25.93 -15.30
CA LEU A 526 31.89 25.38 -16.22
C LEU A 526 32.10 23.86 -16.07
N GLU A 527 31.73 23.32 -14.91
CA GLU A 527 31.83 21.90 -14.59
C GLU A 527 30.78 21.07 -15.34
N TYR A 528 29.66 21.72 -15.76
CA TYR A 528 28.53 21.06 -16.42
C TYR A 528 28.48 21.39 -17.90
N ASP A 529 28.44 20.38 -18.75
CA ASP A 529 28.45 20.58 -20.22
C ASP A 529 27.26 21.40 -20.75
N THR A 530 26.08 21.28 -20.10
CA THR A 530 24.85 21.99 -20.47
C THR A 530 24.91 23.50 -20.26
N THR A 531 25.64 23.98 -19.23
CA THR A 531 25.72 25.40 -18.84
C THR A 531 27.10 26.02 -19.08
N LYS A 532 28.05 25.25 -19.64
CA LYS A 532 29.44 25.64 -19.84
C LYS A 532 29.62 26.92 -20.68
N GLU A 533 28.83 27.06 -21.75
CA GLU A 533 28.88 28.27 -22.60
C GLU A 533 28.27 29.48 -21.87
N GLU A 534 27.18 29.28 -21.15
CA GLU A 534 26.55 30.33 -20.34
C GLU A 534 27.50 30.81 -19.25
N GLY A 535 28.17 29.88 -18.55
CA GLY A 535 29.17 30.19 -17.55
C GLY A 535 30.34 31.00 -18.08
N ARG A 536 30.87 30.64 -19.28
CA ARG A 536 31.91 31.42 -19.95
C ARG A 536 31.48 32.83 -20.33
N ASN A 537 30.23 32.97 -20.79
CA ASN A 537 29.71 34.28 -21.18
C ASN A 537 29.47 35.17 -19.93
N THR A 538 28.95 34.61 -18.83
CA THR A 538 28.79 35.35 -17.60
C THR A 538 30.13 35.77 -16.97
N LEU A 539 31.14 34.90 -16.97
CA LEU A 539 32.51 35.24 -16.52
C LEU A 539 33.16 36.34 -17.34
N ARG A 540 32.96 36.32 -18.67
CA ARG A 540 33.44 37.41 -19.55
C ARG A 540 32.76 38.75 -19.20
N GLN A 541 31.44 38.73 -18.94
CA GLN A 541 30.71 39.95 -18.54
C GLN A 541 31.18 40.45 -17.16
N ILE A 542 31.38 39.54 -16.20
CA ILE A 542 31.93 39.86 -14.88
C ILE A 542 33.31 40.53 -15.05
N SER A 543 34.21 39.95 -15.83
CA SER A 543 35.57 40.52 -16.04
C SER A 543 35.55 41.89 -16.73
N GLN A 544 34.62 42.11 -17.69
CA GLN A 544 34.44 43.42 -18.29
C GLN A 544 33.93 44.46 -17.31
N LEU A 545 33.04 44.10 -16.39
CA LEU A 545 32.53 44.98 -15.36
C LEU A 545 33.58 45.28 -14.30
N HIS A 546 34.38 44.31 -13.88
CA HIS A 546 35.51 44.52 -13.00
C HIS A 546 36.52 45.51 -13.60
N HIS A 547 36.84 45.36 -14.89
CA HIS A 547 37.73 46.32 -15.60
C HIS A 547 37.12 47.72 -15.67
N ARG A 548 35.79 47.89 -15.83
CA ARG A 548 35.14 49.19 -15.79
C ARG A 548 35.17 49.83 -14.43
N HIS A 549 34.98 49.06 -13.34
CA HIS A 549 35.07 49.55 -11.97
C HIS A 549 36.51 49.90 -11.56
N SER A 550 37.52 49.22 -12.08
CA SER A 550 38.92 49.53 -11.79
C SER A 550 39.50 50.71 -12.57
N VAL A 551 38.81 51.16 -13.64
CA VAL A 551 39.23 52.30 -14.50
C VAL A 551 38.54 53.61 -14.18
N LEU A 552 37.61 53.68 -13.21
CA LEU A 552 37.06 54.95 -12.74
C LEU A 552 37.98 55.57 -11.69
N PRO A 553 38.59 56.77 -11.92
CA PRO A 553 39.43 57.41 -10.94
C PRO A 553 38.61 57.89 -9.73
N GLU A 554 39.22 57.78 -8.55
CA GLU A 554 38.74 58.27 -7.25
C GLU A 554 38.58 59.80 -7.20
N THR A 555 37.71 60.38 -8.04
CA THR A 555 37.35 61.78 -7.92
C THR A 555 35.88 61.95 -8.13
N LEU A 556 35.10 61.76 -7.08
CA LEU A 556 33.81 62.42 -6.80
C LEU A 556 33.11 61.75 -5.59
N VAL A 557 33.77 61.84 -4.43
CA VAL A 557 33.05 61.70 -3.16
C VAL A 557 33.05 63.05 -2.47
N ALA A 558 32.11 63.86 -2.81
CA ALA A 558 31.64 64.91 -1.91
C ALA A 558 30.26 65.40 -2.37
N SER A 559 29.33 65.37 -1.46
CA SER A 559 28.02 66.05 -1.46
C SER A 559 26.83 65.31 -2.10
N SER A 560 26.13 64.58 -1.20
CA SER A 560 24.76 65.04 -0.83
C SER A 560 24.14 64.09 0.21
N ASN A 561 24.32 64.47 1.46
CA ASN A 561 23.38 64.09 2.52
C ASN A 561 22.03 64.75 2.23
N ALA A 562 21.03 63.98 1.95
CA ALA A 562 19.63 64.40 2.07
C ALA A 562 18.81 63.22 2.60
N THR A 563 18.67 63.21 3.89
CA THR A 563 17.66 62.55 4.69
C THR A 563 16.27 62.78 4.11
N SER A 564 15.57 61.73 3.76
CA SER A 564 14.12 61.74 3.75
C SER A 564 13.58 60.51 4.46
N ILE A 565 13.24 60.78 5.70
CA ILE A 565 12.42 59.93 6.55
C ILE A 565 11.02 59.87 5.91
N ILE A 566 10.59 58.71 5.46
CA ILE A 566 9.18 58.46 5.16
C ILE A 566 8.64 57.53 6.24
N THR A 567 7.80 58.15 7.07
CA THR A 567 6.97 57.54 8.12
C THR A 567 6.02 56.52 7.55
N MET A 568 6.05 55.37 8.13
CA MET A 568 5.02 54.35 8.01
C MET A 568 3.71 54.80 8.66
N HIS A 569 2.62 54.80 7.92
CA HIS A 569 1.29 54.80 8.49
C HIS A 569 0.65 53.41 8.35
N PRO A 570 0.06 52.88 9.43
CA PRO A 570 -0.70 51.64 9.36
C PRO A 570 -2.17 51.92 9.10
N GLY A 571 -2.79 51.19 8.23
CA GLY A 571 -4.25 51.13 8.17
C GLY A 571 -4.80 51.02 6.76
N ASN A 572 -5.15 49.82 6.37
CA ASN A 572 -6.45 49.58 5.71
C ASN A 572 -6.78 48.08 5.77
N VAL A 573 -7.72 47.82 6.64
CA VAL A 573 -8.49 46.58 6.73
C VAL A 573 -9.44 46.56 5.54
N LEU A 574 -9.32 45.56 4.68
CA LEU A 574 -10.33 45.25 3.66
C LEU A 574 -11.32 44.22 4.21
N PRO A 575 -12.62 44.36 3.92
CA PRO A 575 -13.70 43.55 4.48
C PRO A 575 -13.74 42.14 3.87
N PRO A 576 -14.38 41.17 4.55
CA PRO A 576 -14.45 39.80 4.09
C PRO A 576 -15.41 39.67 2.90
N GLY A 577 -14.86 39.26 1.78
CA GLY A 577 -15.62 38.93 0.57
C GLY A 577 -16.31 37.58 0.70
N ASN A 578 -17.58 37.59 0.36
CA ASN A 578 -18.54 36.49 0.35
C ASN A 578 -18.00 35.17 -0.24
N SER A 579 -18.15 34.12 0.55
CA SER A 579 -18.09 32.74 0.10
C SER A 579 -19.28 32.46 -0.81
N THR A 580 -19.04 32.30 -2.09
CA THR A 580 -19.98 31.65 -3.01
C THR A 580 -19.96 30.12 -2.80
N PRO A 581 -21.11 29.47 -2.78
CA PRO A 581 -21.17 28.00 -2.59
C PRO A 581 -20.61 27.30 -3.81
N LEU A 582 -19.75 26.32 -3.55
CA LEU A 582 -19.27 25.34 -4.52
C LEU A 582 -20.46 24.64 -5.16
N HIS A 583 -20.70 24.96 -6.43
CA HIS A 583 -21.58 24.15 -7.27
C HIS A 583 -21.03 22.73 -7.33
N SER A 584 -21.86 21.77 -6.92
CA SER A 584 -21.65 20.36 -7.13
C SER A 584 -21.48 20.11 -8.63
N PHE A 585 -20.24 19.85 -9.06
CA PHE A 585 -19.99 19.36 -10.40
C PHE A 585 -20.54 17.93 -10.49
N ARG A 586 -21.69 17.78 -11.16
CA ARG A 586 -22.12 16.50 -11.72
C ARG A 586 -21.02 16.05 -12.69
N THR A 587 -20.46 14.89 -12.43
CA THR A 587 -19.63 14.16 -13.38
C THR A 587 -20.35 14.06 -14.71
N PRO A 588 -19.78 14.50 -15.83
CA PRO A 588 -20.33 14.17 -17.12
C PRO A 588 -20.17 12.64 -17.31
N MET A 589 -21.29 11.97 -17.39
CA MET A 589 -21.34 10.58 -17.85
C MET A 589 -20.79 10.61 -19.29
N ILE A 590 -19.61 10.05 -19.46
CA ILE A 590 -19.12 9.67 -20.80
C ILE A 590 -19.98 8.49 -21.20
N GLU A 591 -20.69 8.62 -22.33
CA GLU A 591 -21.38 7.50 -22.97
C GLU A 591 -20.39 6.34 -23.07
N GLU A 592 -20.76 5.24 -22.44
CA GLU A 592 -20.04 3.97 -22.43
C GLU A 592 -19.99 3.43 -23.86
N GLY A 593 -18.92 3.78 -24.57
CA GLY A 593 -18.45 2.90 -25.62
C GLY A 593 -17.83 1.71 -24.90
N GLU A 594 -18.56 0.60 -24.84
CA GLU A 594 -18.09 -0.69 -24.34
C GLU A 594 -16.85 -1.12 -25.14
N ALA A 595 -15.67 -0.72 -24.68
CA ALA A 595 -14.43 -1.37 -25.05
C ALA A 595 -14.33 -2.62 -24.17
N GLU A 596 -14.92 -3.72 -24.63
CA GLU A 596 -14.71 -5.03 -24.04
C GLU A 596 -13.20 -5.27 -23.92
N MET A 597 -12.74 -5.43 -22.68
CA MET A 597 -11.42 -5.89 -22.41
C MET A 597 -11.39 -7.38 -22.74
N VAL A 598 -11.09 -7.71 -24.00
CA VAL A 598 -10.89 -9.08 -24.45
C VAL A 598 -9.66 -9.61 -23.69
N ILE A 599 -9.92 -10.32 -22.61
CA ILE A 599 -8.94 -11.21 -22.00
C ILE A 599 -8.78 -12.34 -23.00
N SER A 600 -7.76 -12.23 -23.87
CA SER A 600 -7.53 -13.26 -24.87
C SER A 600 -7.33 -14.60 -24.19
N SER A 601 -8.09 -15.60 -24.61
CA SER A 601 -7.96 -16.99 -24.17
C SER A 601 -6.64 -17.64 -24.59
N ASP A 602 -5.81 -16.94 -25.36
CA ASP A 602 -4.54 -17.43 -25.92
C ASP A 602 -3.35 -17.39 -24.96
N ALA A 603 -3.60 -17.27 -23.64
CA ALA A 603 -2.55 -17.33 -22.62
C ALA A 603 -1.90 -18.74 -22.45
N SER A 604 -2.31 -19.72 -23.27
CA SER A 604 -1.79 -21.09 -23.21
C SER A 604 -0.41 -21.30 -23.89
N ASP A 605 0.04 -20.34 -24.72
CA ASP A 605 1.20 -20.56 -25.60
C ASP A 605 2.48 -19.77 -25.26
N VAL A 606 2.56 -19.12 -24.09
CA VAL A 606 3.88 -18.75 -23.56
C VAL A 606 4.48 -20.03 -22.98
N SER A 607 5.18 -20.79 -23.80
CA SER A 607 5.81 -22.05 -23.40
C SER A 607 6.71 -21.82 -22.20
N ASP A 608 6.54 -22.62 -21.17
CA ASP A 608 7.36 -22.63 -19.95
C ASP A 608 8.87 -22.71 -20.23
N GLU A 609 9.25 -23.25 -21.40
CA GLU A 609 10.63 -23.33 -21.88
C GLU A 609 11.28 -21.97 -22.17
N SER A 610 10.50 -20.94 -22.54
CA SER A 610 11.06 -19.62 -22.84
C SER A 610 11.58 -18.88 -21.60
N PHE A 611 11.02 -19.20 -20.42
CA PHE A 611 11.47 -18.61 -19.16
C PHE A 611 12.82 -19.18 -18.69
N LEU A 612 13.05 -20.47 -18.91
CA LEU A 612 14.29 -21.15 -18.50
C LEU A 612 15.47 -20.85 -19.44
N ASN A 613 15.21 -20.55 -20.72
CA ASN A 613 16.25 -20.29 -21.72
C ASN A 613 16.70 -18.83 -21.82
N ALA A 614 16.06 -17.90 -21.12
CA ALA A 614 16.39 -16.47 -21.15
C ALA A 614 17.45 -16.03 -20.12
N SER A 615 18.13 -16.97 -19.46
CA SER A 615 19.11 -16.69 -18.38
C SER A 615 20.58 -16.82 -18.82
N TYR A 616 20.91 -16.55 -20.13
CA TYR A 616 22.27 -16.37 -20.60
C TYR A 616 22.45 -15.08 -21.39
#